data_01bb3e7ba033dde0f94601389e96e576
#
_entry.id   01bb3e7ba033dde0f94601389e96e576
#
_cell.length_a   1.000
_cell.length_b   1.000
_cell.length_c   1.000
_cell.angle_alpha   90.00
_cell.angle_beta   90.00
_cell.angle_gamma   90.00
#
_symmetry.space_group_name_H-M   'P 1'
#
loop_
_entity.id
_entity.type
_entity.pdbx_description
1 polymer ?
#
loop_
_entity_poly.entity_id
_entity_poly.type
_entity_poly.pdbx_seq_one_letter_code
_entity_poly.pdbx_strand_id
1 'polypeptide(L)'
;MGSILVGIDGSDRGRRALDWAVRFARVVDYDVHMLAVIDEAIANKAGVSVETISETVTAALEKKRQAALESYPDMHIQASVSVGDIVGVLADSAAMHDLIVLGSHHGHTIGETIGGAKGLRVSVSTSVPTVVVPADWDAQQQGSGIVVGVGPDEAVSARAIDFAARAAAGMQQSPELISAWGVPAWLERTAQAMGGGV
;
A
#
# COMPACT_ATOMS: atom_id res chain seq x y z
N MET A 1 -18.22 4.22 8.19
CA MET A 1 -17.00 3.67 8.76
C MET A 1 -16.12 3.35 7.58
N GLY A 2 -14.88 3.81 7.55
CA GLY A 2 -13.97 3.54 6.43
C GLY A 2 -13.37 2.14 6.51
N SER A 3 -12.72 1.69 5.44
CA SER A 3 -12.12 0.36 5.40
C SER A 3 -10.79 0.32 4.66
N ILE A 4 -9.89 -0.56 5.10
CA ILE A 4 -8.56 -0.77 4.55
C ILE A 4 -8.46 -2.16 3.98
N LEU A 5 -8.13 -2.28 2.70
CA LEU A 5 -7.74 -3.54 2.09
C LEU A 5 -6.25 -3.81 2.33
N VAL A 6 -5.91 -5.01 2.77
CA VAL A 6 -4.50 -5.42 2.98
C VAL A 6 -4.19 -6.63 2.12
N GLY A 7 -3.23 -6.51 1.21
CA GLY A 7 -2.75 -7.64 0.41
C GLY A 7 -1.84 -8.55 1.23
N ILE A 8 -2.23 -9.82 1.38
CA ILE A 8 -1.52 -10.84 2.17
C ILE A 8 -1.00 -11.94 1.24
N ASP A 9 0.31 -12.17 1.22
CA ASP A 9 0.95 -13.22 0.41
C ASP A 9 1.64 -14.32 1.24
N GLY A 10 1.40 -14.33 2.55
CA GLY A 10 2.00 -15.29 3.47
C GLY A 10 3.43 -14.95 3.91
N SER A 11 4.09 -14.00 3.29
CA SER A 11 5.46 -13.57 3.61
C SER A 11 5.53 -12.59 4.79
N ASP A 12 6.75 -12.28 5.23
CA ASP A 12 7.00 -11.25 6.25
C ASP A 12 6.57 -9.85 5.81
N ARG A 13 6.57 -9.54 4.50
CA ARG A 13 6.05 -8.26 4.00
C ARG A 13 4.54 -8.15 4.18
N GLY A 14 3.79 -9.22 3.87
CA GLY A 14 2.35 -9.25 4.14
C GLY A 14 2.04 -9.09 5.62
N ARG A 15 2.89 -9.66 6.50
CA ARG A 15 2.78 -9.46 7.95
C ARG A 15 3.01 -8.00 8.34
N ARG A 16 4.08 -7.35 7.84
CA ARG A 16 4.34 -5.92 8.13
C ARG A 16 3.23 -5.02 7.60
N ALA A 17 2.71 -5.31 6.39
CA ALA A 17 1.57 -4.59 5.83
C ALA A 17 0.34 -4.67 6.75
N LEU A 18 0.04 -5.85 7.29
CA LEU A 18 -1.05 -6.04 8.25
C LEU A 18 -0.80 -5.29 9.56
N ASP A 19 0.40 -5.40 10.13
CA ASP A 19 0.76 -4.70 11.38
C ASP A 19 0.62 -3.17 11.21
N TRP A 20 1.07 -2.63 10.07
CA TRP A 20 0.90 -1.21 9.76
C TRP A 20 -0.58 -0.84 9.61
N ALA A 21 -1.32 -1.63 8.82
CA ALA A 21 -2.72 -1.35 8.53
C ALA A 21 -3.60 -1.37 9.78
N VAL A 22 -3.42 -2.35 10.68
CA VAL A 22 -4.19 -2.42 11.93
C VAL A 22 -3.89 -1.24 12.84
N ARG A 23 -2.62 -0.83 12.95
CA ARG A 23 -2.24 0.36 13.75
C ARG A 23 -2.85 1.63 13.17
N PHE A 24 -2.78 1.81 11.86
CA PHE A 24 -3.38 2.95 11.18
C PHE A 24 -4.91 2.94 11.29
N ALA A 25 -5.55 1.80 11.09
CA ALA A 25 -7.00 1.62 11.20
C ALA A 25 -7.53 2.05 12.58
N ARG A 26 -6.83 1.72 13.66
CA ARG A 26 -7.18 2.15 15.03
C ARG A 26 -7.12 3.67 15.20
N VAL A 27 -6.23 4.32 14.49
CA VAL A 27 -6.03 5.78 14.58
C VAL A 27 -7.14 6.52 13.84
N VAL A 28 -7.63 5.96 12.71
CA VAL A 28 -8.63 6.60 11.83
C VAL A 28 -10.03 5.99 11.96
N ASP A 29 -10.21 5.02 12.85
CA ASP A 29 -11.47 4.29 13.10
C ASP A 29 -12.00 3.58 11.82
N TYR A 30 -11.13 2.76 11.21
CA TYR A 30 -11.43 1.99 10.00
C TYR A 30 -11.42 0.48 10.28
N ASP A 31 -12.21 -0.26 9.50
CA ASP A 31 -12.16 -1.73 9.45
C ASP A 31 -10.96 -2.20 8.61
N VAL A 32 -10.52 -3.44 8.83
CA VAL A 32 -9.43 -4.07 8.06
C VAL A 32 -9.96 -5.28 7.32
N HIS A 33 -9.68 -5.36 6.02
CA HIS A 33 -9.98 -6.53 5.19
C HIS A 33 -8.66 -7.13 4.65
N MET A 34 -8.32 -8.31 5.12
CA MET A 34 -7.17 -9.11 4.66
C MET A 34 -7.56 -9.88 3.40
N LEU A 35 -6.90 -9.64 2.28
CA LEU A 35 -7.12 -10.36 1.02
C LEU A 35 -5.87 -11.12 0.59
N ALA A 36 -6.00 -12.43 0.44
CA ALA A 36 -5.01 -13.26 -0.24
C ALA A 36 -5.51 -13.58 -1.66
N VAL A 37 -4.62 -13.48 -2.64
CA VAL A 37 -4.94 -13.78 -4.04
C VAL A 37 -4.11 -14.98 -4.50
N ILE A 38 -4.79 -16.01 -5.00
CA ILE A 38 -4.19 -17.19 -5.61
C ILE A 38 -4.10 -16.94 -7.12
N ASP A 39 -2.87 -16.90 -7.63
CA ASP A 39 -2.62 -16.82 -9.06
C ASP A 39 -2.85 -18.19 -9.70
N GLU A 40 -3.92 -18.32 -10.47
CA GLU A 40 -4.32 -19.55 -11.11
C GLU A 40 -3.25 -20.10 -12.07
N ALA A 41 -2.54 -19.23 -12.77
CA ALA A 41 -1.48 -19.63 -13.68
C ALA A 41 -0.29 -20.24 -12.91
N ILE A 42 0.01 -19.73 -11.71
CA ILE A 42 1.04 -20.28 -10.83
C ILE A 42 0.59 -21.63 -10.25
N ALA A 43 -0.66 -21.75 -9.81
CA ALA A 43 -1.23 -23.00 -9.30
C ALA A 43 -1.16 -24.11 -10.35
N ASN A 44 -1.62 -23.84 -11.56
CA ASN A 44 -1.61 -24.75 -12.69
C ASN A 44 -0.17 -25.19 -13.05
N LYS A 45 0.78 -24.28 -13.05
CA LYS A 45 2.19 -24.57 -13.32
C LYS A 45 2.83 -25.44 -12.23
N ALA A 46 2.38 -25.31 -10.99
CA ALA A 46 2.84 -26.14 -9.87
C ALA A 46 2.17 -27.52 -9.83
N GLY A 47 1.15 -27.78 -10.66
CA GLY A 47 0.42 -29.05 -10.68
C GLY A 47 -0.43 -29.30 -9.42
N VAL A 48 -0.80 -28.24 -8.71
CA VAL A 48 -1.64 -28.30 -7.50
C VAL A 48 -3.01 -27.72 -7.82
N SER A 49 -4.08 -28.38 -7.37
CA SER A 49 -5.43 -27.86 -7.61
C SER A 49 -5.66 -26.55 -6.86
N VAL A 50 -6.39 -25.64 -7.48
CA VAL A 50 -6.74 -24.33 -6.88
C VAL A 50 -7.53 -24.55 -5.58
N GLU A 51 -8.38 -25.57 -5.50
CA GLU A 51 -9.16 -25.90 -4.30
C GLU A 51 -8.24 -26.24 -3.12
N THR A 52 -7.24 -27.11 -3.32
CA THR A 52 -6.29 -27.50 -2.26
C THR A 52 -5.47 -26.30 -1.78
N ILE A 53 -5.02 -25.42 -2.69
CA ILE A 53 -4.32 -24.21 -2.33
C ILE A 53 -5.24 -23.27 -1.57
N SER A 54 -6.50 -23.11 -2.03
CA SER A 54 -7.49 -22.22 -1.42
C SER A 54 -7.80 -22.63 0.02
N GLU A 55 -8.00 -23.91 0.30
CA GLU A 55 -8.20 -24.42 1.66
C GLU A 55 -7.01 -24.10 2.57
N THR A 56 -5.80 -24.35 2.08
CA THR A 56 -4.56 -24.09 2.84
C THR A 56 -4.37 -22.60 3.13
N VAL A 57 -4.57 -21.76 2.10
CA VAL A 57 -4.43 -20.30 2.22
C VAL A 57 -5.49 -19.72 3.14
N THR A 58 -6.74 -20.20 3.03
CA THR A 58 -7.85 -19.76 3.90
C THR A 58 -7.56 -20.08 5.36
N ALA A 59 -7.11 -21.30 5.67
CA ALA A 59 -6.75 -21.69 7.03
C ALA A 59 -5.58 -20.85 7.59
N ALA A 60 -4.56 -20.59 6.77
CA ALA A 60 -3.42 -19.77 7.15
C ALA A 60 -3.82 -18.30 7.36
N LEU A 61 -4.70 -17.77 6.52
CA LEU A 61 -5.19 -16.40 6.60
C LEU A 61 -6.06 -16.21 7.85
N GLU A 62 -6.95 -17.17 8.14
CA GLU A 62 -7.79 -17.16 9.33
C GLU A 62 -6.97 -17.22 10.62
N LYS A 63 -5.91 -18.04 10.65
CA LYS A 63 -4.98 -18.05 11.79
C LYS A 63 -4.31 -16.69 12.00
N LYS A 64 -3.94 -15.99 10.91
CA LYS A 64 -3.37 -14.63 11.00
C LYS A 64 -4.40 -13.62 11.50
N ARG A 65 -5.65 -13.72 11.03
CA ARG A 65 -6.76 -12.87 11.48
C ARG A 65 -6.97 -13.02 12.99
N GLN A 66 -7.04 -14.26 13.48
CA GLN A 66 -7.21 -14.54 14.92
C GLN A 66 -6.06 -13.97 15.75
N ALA A 67 -4.81 -14.17 15.34
CA ALA A 67 -3.64 -13.59 16.01
C ALA A 67 -3.66 -12.06 16.04
N ALA A 68 -4.17 -11.42 14.98
CA ALA A 68 -4.38 -9.97 14.97
C ALA A 68 -5.46 -9.54 15.95
N LEU A 69 -6.59 -10.27 16.03
CA LEU A 69 -7.68 -9.99 16.99
C LEU A 69 -7.27 -10.26 18.44
N GLU A 70 -6.38 -11.22 18.71
CA GLU A 70 -5.81 -11.41 20.06
C GLU A 70 -5.02 -10.17 20.52
N SER A 71 -4.30 -9.54 19.58
CA SER A 71 -3.53 -8.32 19.86
C SER A 71 -4.37 -7.05 19.85
N TYR A 72 -5.49 -7.06 19.12
CA TYR A 72 -6.36 -5.91 18.89
C TYR A 72 -7.84 -6.34 18.92
N PRO A 73 -8.38 -6.70 20.11
CA PRO A 73 -9.71 -7.31 20.24
C PRO A 73 -10.87 -6.40 19.84
N ASP A 74 -10.66 -5.08 19.86
CA ASP A 74 -11.67 -4.08 19.51
C ASP A 74 -11.75 -3.79 18.01
N MET A 75 -10.88 -4.41 17.21
CA MET A 75 -10.82 -4.19 15.77
C MET A 75 -11.77 -5.12 15.01
N HIS A 76 -12.41 -4.58 13.99
CA HIS A 76 -13.14 -5.39 13.02
C HIS A 76 -12.19 -5.80 11.89
N ILE A 77 -11.82 -7.08 11.86
CA ILE A 77 -10.90 -7.65 10.86
C ILE A 77 -11.60 -8.78 10.12
N GLN A 78 -11.75 -8.60 8.81
CA GLN A 78 -12.25 -9.64 7.89
C GLN A 78 -11.10 -10.28 7.11
N ALA A 79 -11.32 -11.48 6.59
CA ALA A 79 -10.36 -12.19 5.78
C ALA A 79 -11.06 -12.91 4.62
N SER A 80 -10.50 -12.84 3.43
CA SER A 80 -10.99 -13.55 2.27
C SER A 80 -9.86 -13.99 1.34
N VAL A 81 -10.16 -15.00 0.53
CA VAL A 81 -9.29 -15.52 -0.52
C VAL A 81 -9.98 -15.34 -1.85
N SER A 82 -9.26 -14.87 -2.85
CA SER A 82 -9.73 -14.76 -4.24
C SER A 82 -8.76 -15.46 -5.18
N VAL A 83 -9.27 -15.88 -6.33
CA VAL A 83 -8.49 -16.52 -7.39
C VAL A 83 -8.47 -15.63 -8.62
N GLY A 84 -7.30 -15.45 -9.24
CA GLY A 84 -7.16 -14.66 -10.45
C GLY A 84 -5.83 -13.95 -10.60
N ASP A 85 -5.73 -12.98 -11.53
CA ASP A 85 -4.55 -12.11 -11.64
C ASP A 85 -4.43 -11.25 -10.39
N ILE A 86 -3.26 -11.31 -9.75
CA ILE A 86 -3.03 -10.64 -8.46
C ILE A 86 -3.29 -9.13 -8.54
N VAL A 87 -2.85 -8.48 -9.62
CA VAL A 87 -2.98 -7.03 -9.77
C VAL A 87 -4.42 -6.63 -10.03
N GLY A 88 -5.10 -7.34 -10.92
CA GLY A 88 -6.50 -7.10 -11.25
C GLY A 88 -7.40 -7.31 -10.03
N VAL A 89 -7.29 -8.46 -9.36
CA VAL A 89 -8.10 -8.78 -8.17
C VAL A 89 -7.88 -7.76 -7.04
N LEU A 90 -6.63 -7.36 -6.79
CA LEU A 90 -6.34 -6.35 -5.76
C LEU A 90 -6.89 -4.98 -6.14
N ALA A 91 -6.77 -4.55 -7.39
CA ALA A 91 -7.27 -3.26 -7.86
C ALA A 91 -8.81 -3.20 -7.81
N ASP A 92 -9.48 -4.25 -8.27
CA ASP A 92 -10.94 -4.34 -8.24
C ASP A 92 -11.49 -4.38 -6.81
N SER A 93 -10.84 -5.16 -5.95
CA SER A 93 -11.21 -5.21 -4.53
C SER A 93 -10.96 -3.87 -3.83
N ALA A 94 -9.88 -3.17 -4.17
CA ALA A 94 -9.55 -1.87 -3.58
C ALA A 94 -10.64 -0.82 -3.85
N ALA A 95 -11.35 -0.91 -4.97
CA ALA A 95 -12.42 0.04 -5.33
C ALA A 95 -13.58 0.09 -4.31
N MET A 96 -13.71 -0.93 -3.46
CA MET A 96 -14.72 -1.00 -2.40
C MET A 96 -14.17 -0.57 -1.02
N HIS A 97 -12.94 -0.04 -0.97
CA HIS A 97 -12.26 0.36 0.25
C HIS A 97 -11.72 1.79 0.13
N ASP A 98 -11.35 2.40 1.24
CA ASP A 98 -10.81 3.77 1.28
C ASP A 98 -9.29 3.82 1.15
N LEU A 99 -8.62 2.69 1.35
CA LEU A 99 -7.17 2.56 1.31
C LEU A 99 -6.79 1.13 0.97
N ILE A 100 -5.72 0.94 0.18
CA ILE A 100 -5.05 -0.35 0.03
C ILE A 100 -3.64 -0.30 0.61
N VAL A 101 -3.26 -1.34 1.36
CA VAL A 101 -1.94 -1.48 1.99
C VAL A 101 -1.24 -2.71 1.46
N LEU A 102 -0.01 -2.54 1.00
CA LEU A 102 0.83 -3.60 0.44
C LEU A 102 2.21 -3.58 1.09
N GLY A 103 2.83 -4.72 1.26
CA GLY A 103 4.22 -4.82 1.72
C GLY A 103 5.21 -4.78 0.56
N SER A 104 6.35 -4.11 0.77
CA SER A 104 7.46 -4.08 -0.20
C SER A 104 8.56 -5.09 0.14
N HIS A 105 9.31 -5.50 -0.87
CA HIS A 105 10.55 -6.27 -0.73
C HIS A 105 11.78 -5.41 -0.41
N HIS A 106 11.70 -4.10 -0.69
CA HIS A 106 12.83 -3.20 -0.68
C HIS A 106 12.76 -2.25 0.51
N GLY A 107 13.93 -1.79 0.98
CA GLY A 107 14.06 -0.81 2.06
C GLY A 107 13.83 0.63 1.59
N HIS A 108 14.38 1.58 2.33
CA HIS A 108 14.09 3.03 2.22
C HIS A 108 14.48 3.74 0.92
N THR A 109 15.05 3.08 -0.07
CA THR A 109 15.42 3.74 -1.34
C THR A 109 14.16 3.97 -2.18
N ILE A 110 13.71 5.21 -2.28
CA ILE A 110 12.44 5.62 -2.96
C ILE A 110 12.34 5.03 -4.38
N GLY A 111 13.45 4.99 -5.15
CA GLY A 111 13.49 4.42 -6.49
C GLY A 111 13.29 2.90 -6.53
N GLU A 112 13.71 2.17 -5.49
CA GLU A 112 13.59 0.71 -5.38
C GLU A 112 12.28 0.30 -4.70
N THR A 113 11.74 1.11 -3.79
CA THR A 113 10.46 0.87 -3.11
C THR A 113 9.29 0.91 -4.07
N ILE A 114 9.30 1.84 -5.03
CA ILE A 114 8.29 1.94 -6.10
C ILE A 114 8.50 0.84 -7.16
N GLY A 115 9.72 0.29 -7.26
CA GLY A 115 10.11 -0.73 -8.24
C GLY A 115 9.68 -2.17 -7.94
N GLY A 116 9.01 -2.46 -6.82
CA GLY A 116 8.32 -3.74 -6.63
C GLY A 116 7.20 -3.85 -7.66
N ALA A 117 7.43 -4.56 -8.76
CA ALA A 117 6.59 -4.52 -9.97
C ALA A 117 5.08 -4.70 -9.71
N LYS A 118 4.69 -5.44 -8.68
CA LYS A 118 3.27 -5.68 -8.34
C LYS A 118 2.66 -4.52 -7.56
N GLY A 119 3.35 -3.95 -6.57
CA GLY A 119 2.85 -2.83 -5.77
C GLY A 119 2.63 -1.57 -6.61
N LEU A 120 3.59 -1.23 -7.47
CA LEU A 120 3.44 -0.12 -8.42
C LEU A 120 2.31 -0.37 -9.42
N ARG A 121 2.20 -1.60 -9.97
CA ARG A 121 1.10 -1.93 -10.89
C ARG A 121 -0.26 -1.81 -10.22
N VAL A 122 -0.42 -2.25 -8.99
CA VAL A 122 -1.67 -2.06 -8.24
C VAL A 122 -1.95 -0.57 -8.04
N SER A 123 -0.95 0.22 -7.61
CA SER A 123 -1.15 1.65 -7.33
C SER A 123 -1.56 2.47 -8.56
N VAL A 124 -1.12 2.09 -9.77
CA VAL A 124 -1.54 2.76 -11.01
C VAL A 124 -2.84 2.17 -11.58
N SER A 125 -3.28 1.01 -11.10
CA SER A 125 -4.51 0.34 -11.56
C SER A 125 -5.72 0.64 -10.66
N THR A 126 -5.53 1.31 -9.54
CA THR A 126 -6.61 1.70 -8.62
C THR A 126 -6.72 3.20 -8.48
N SER A 127 -7.92 3.72 -8.22
CA SER A 127 -8.17 5.12 -7.86
C SER A 127 -8.08 5.38 -6.35
N VAL A 128 -7.88 4.33 -5.57
CA VAL A 128 -7.81 4.40 -4.10
C VAL A 128 -6.37 4.68 -3.66
N PRO A 129 -6.14 5.47 -2.61
CA PRO A 129 -4.81 5.66 -2.04
C PRO A 129 -4.13 4.32 -1.76
N THR A 130 -2.85 4.22 -2.12
CA THR A 130 -2.06 3.00 -1.90
C THR A 130 -0.91 3.30 -0.95
N VAL A 131 -0.83 2.55 0.14
CA VAL A 131 0.33 2.55 1.05
C VAL A 131 1.21 1.35 0.75
N VAL A 132 2.50 1.60 0.58
CA VAL A 132 3.51 0.55 0.43
C VAL A 132 4.40 0.56 1.67
N VAL A 133 4.31 -0.49 2.47
CA VAL A 133 5.08 -0.64 3.72
C VAL A 133 6.46 -1.20 3.39
N PRO A 134 7.55 -0.48 3.66
CA PRO A 134 8.90 -0.91 3.32
C PRO A 134 9.37 -2.13 4.15
N ALA A 135 10.40 -2.81 3.65
CA ALA A 135 10.91 -4.04 4.25
C ALA A 135 11.51 -3.84 5.65
N ASP A 136 12.05 -2.68 5.88
CA ASP A 136 12.70 -2.25 7.12
C ASP A 136 11.80 -1.42 8.05
N TRP A 137 10.49 -1.31 7.71
CA TRP A 137 9.55 -0.69 8.61
C TRP A 137 9.44 -1.46 9.93
N ASP A 138 9.62 -0.74 11.02
CA ASP A 138 9.51 -1.26 12.38
C ASP A 138 8.37 -0.57 13.12
N ALA A 139 7.45 -1.36 13.62
CA ALA A 139 6.31 -0.91 14.41
C ALA A 139 6.68 -0.20 15.72
N GLN A 140 7.90 -0.40 16.22
CA GLN A 140 8.40 0.22 17.46
C GLN A 140 9.09 1.57 17.20
N GLN A 141 9.47 1.87 15.97
CA GLN A 141 10.02 3.16 15.60
C GLN A 141 8.88 4.17 15.42
N GLN A 142 8.93 5.24 16.19
CA GLN A 142 8.05 6.39 15.96
C GLN A 142 8.48 7.12 14.69
N GLY A 143 7.56 7.26 13.74
CA GLY A 143 7.79 8.07 12.55
C GLY A 143 8.02 9.54 12.90
N SER A 144 8.86 10.22 12.12
CA SER A 144 9.23 11.62 12.35
C SER A 144 8.25 12.64 11.78
N GLY A 145 7.12 12.21 11.22
CA GLY A 145 6.12 13.11 10.63
C GLY A 145 5.53 12.57 9.32
N ILE A 146 4.67 13.37 8.73
CA ILE A 146 4.02 13.11 7.44
C ILE A 146 4.50 14.15 6.45
N VAL A 147 5.11 13.69 5.36
CA VAL A 147 5.54 14.56 4.26
C VAL A 147 4.64 14.31 3.05
N VAL A 148 4.10 15.37 2.48
CA VAL A 148 3.22 15.33 1.31
C VAL A 148 3.90 15.99 0.12
N GLY A 149 4.21 15.22 -0.90
CA GLY A 149 4.64 15.75 -2.18
C GLY A 149 3.47 16.39 -2.91
N VAL A 150 3.60 17.67 -3.28
CA VAL A 150 2.62 18.38 -4.10
C VAL A 150 3.22 18.75 -5.45
N GLY A 151 2.46 18.52 -6.51
CA GLY A 151 2.87 18.77 -7.89
C GLY A 151 1.96 19.76 -8.60
N PRO A 152 2.16 19.99 -9.89
CA PRO A 152 1.38 20.96 -10.68
C PRO A 152 -0.07 20.50 -10.92
N ASP A 153 -0.39 19.22 -10.76
CA ASP A 153 -1.77 18.73 -10.86
C ASP A 153 -2.49 18.96 -9.55
N GLU A 154 -3.39 19.98 -9.54
CA GLU A 154 -4.12 20.38 -8.36
C GLU A 154 -5.06 19.30 -7.83
N ALA A 155 -5.68 18.49 -8.71
CA ALA A 155 -6.62 17.45 -8.30
C ALA A 155 -5.90 16.27 -7.62
N VAL A 156 -4.71 15.91 -8.11
CA VAL A 156 -3.86 14.89 -7.49
C VAL A 156 -3.33 15.39 -6.16
N SER A 157 -2.82 16.62 -6.13
CA SER A 157 -2.28 17.24 -4.91
C SER A 157 -3.35 17.40 -3.83
N ALA A 158 -4.56 17.82 -4.19
CA ALA A 158 -5.67 17.95 -3.25
C ALA A 158 -6.03 16.61 -2.57
N ARG A 159 -6.07 15.51 -3.34
CA ARG A 159 -6.33 14.16 -2.79
C ARG A 159 -5.22 13.70 -1.84
N ALA A 160 -3.97 13.96 -2.19
CA ALA A 160 -2.84 13.62 -1.33
C ALA A 160 -2.86 14.41 -0.01
N ILE A 161 -3.17 15.71 -0.09
CA ILE A 161 -3.29 16.58 1.08
C ILE A 161 -4.46 16.13 1.97
N ASP A 162 -5.62 15.84 1.39
CA ASP A 162 -6.81 15.40 2.14
C ASP A 162 -6.55 14.06 2.88
N PHE A 163 -5.92 13.09 2.21
CA PHE A 163 -5.50 11.84 2.86
C PHE A 163 -4.51 12.09 4.00
N ALA A 164 -3.48 12.91 3.75
CA ALA A 164 -2.47 13.23 4.76
C ALA A 164 -3.05 14.00 5.94
N ALA A 165 -4.00 14.91 5.71
CA ALA A 165 -4.67 15.65 6.78
C ALA A 165 -5.47 14.73 7.71
N ARG A 166 -6.21 13.77 7.15
CA ARG A 166 -6.92 12.75 7.95
C ARG A 166 -5.96 11.88 8.74
N ALA A 167 -4.90 11.39 8.11
CA ALA A 167 -3.87 10.61 8.77
C ALA A 167 -3.19 11.39 9.91
N ALA A 168 -2.82 12.65 9.64
CA ALA A 168 -2.17 13.53 10.59
C ALA A 168 -3.05 13.85 11.80
N ALA A 169 -4.34 14.09 11.58
CA ALA A 169 -5.30 14.34 12.65
C ALA A 169 -5.39 13.13 13.60
N GLY A 170 -5.52 11.92 13.06
CA GLY A 170 -5.55 10.71 13.86
C GLY A 170 -4.24 10.41 14.59
N MET A 171 -3.09 10.70 13.96
CA MET A 171 -1.75 10.52 14.54
C MET A 171 -1.32 11.67 15.45
N GLN A 172 -2.12 12.73 15.58
CA GLN A 172 -1.78 13.97 16.29
C GLN A 172 -0.46 14.61 15.80
N GLN A 173 -0.25 14.59 14.49
CA GLN A 173 0.92 15.14 13.82
C GLN A 173 0.53 16.26 12.87
N SER A 174 1.51 17.09 12.48
CA SER A 174 1.33 18.12 11.45
C SER A 174 1.97 17.63 10.15
N PRO A 175 1.26 17.63 9.01
CA PRO A 175 1.86 17.29 7.73
C PRO A 175 2.74 18.45 7.22
N GLU A 176 3.86 18.08 6.59
CA GLU A 176 4.73 18.99 5.86
C GLU A 176 4.47 18.87 4.35
N LEU A 177 4.20 19.99 3.69
CA LEU A 177 3.99 20.02 2.24
C LEU A 177 5.31 20.36 1.54
N ILE A 178 5.75 19.49 0.62
CA ILE A 178 6.95 19.72 -0.17
C ILE A 178 6.59 19.72 -1.65
N SER A 179 6.97 20.80 -2.33
CA SER A 179 6.94 20.88 -3.79
C SER A 179 8.36 20.85 -4.33
N ALA A 180 8.62 19.88 -5.22
CA ALA A 180 9.89 19.79 -5.95
C ALA A 180 9.62 20.12 -7.42
N TRP A 181 10.43 21.00 -7.98
CA TRP A 181 10.40 21.30 -9.41
C TRP A 181 11.79 21.19 -10.00
N GLY A 182 11.85 20.82 -11.25
CA GLY A 182 13.10 20.72 -11.98
C GLY A 182 12.91 21.16 -13.43
N VAL A 183 13.95 21.69 -14.02
CA VAL A 183 13.94 21.99 -15.46
C VAL A 183 14.05 20.65 -16.22
N PRO A 184 13.11 20.35 -17.15
CA PRO A 184 13.24 19.15 -17.96
C PRO A 184 14.57 19.12 -18.72
N ALA A 185 15.24 17.97 -18.76
CA ALA A 185 16.57 17.83 -19.38
C ALA A 185 16.64 18.24 -20.87
N TRP A 186 15.49 18.25 -21.58
CA TRP A 186 15.42 18.78 -22.95
C TRP A 186 15.51 20.29 -22.96
N LEU A 187 14.95 21.00 -21.97
CA LEU A 187 15.01 22.47 -21.89
C LEU A 187 16.42 22.92 -21.49
N GLU A 188 17.09 22.21 -20.58
CA GLU A 188 18.49 22.46 -20.21
C GLU A 188 19.41 22.34 -21.44
N ARG A 189 19.23 21.28 -22.22
CA ARG A 189 19.97 21.08 -23.48
C ARG A 189 19.71 22.19 -24.51
N THR A 190 18.49 22.66 -24.59
CA THR A 190 18.13 23.76 -25.50
C THR A 190 18.74 25.09 -25.05
N ALA A 191 18.71 25.37 -23.75
CA ALA A 191 19.34 26.57 -23.19
C ALA A 191 20.87 26.58 -23.37
N GLN A 192 21.52 25.43 -23.17
CA GLN A 192 22.96 25.28 -23.46
C GLN A 192 23.29 25.45 -24.95
N ALA A 193 22.45 24.93 -25.84
CA ALA A 193 22.63 25.08 -27.30
C ALA A 193 22.44 26.51 -27.78
N MET A 194 21.65 27.32 -27.07
CA MET A 194 21.40 28.75 -27.35
C MET A 194 22.43 29.71 -26.71
N GLY A 195 23.48 29.19 -26.06
CA GLY A 195 24.57 29.98 -25.49
C GLY A 195 24.20 30.68 -24.17
N GLY A 196 23.16 30.26 -23.49
CA GLY A 196 22.78 30.74 -22.17
C GLY A 196 23.55 29.99 -21.07
N GLY A 197 24.77 30.45 -20.78
CA GLY A 197 25.45 30.10 -19.54
C GLY A 197 24.83 30.92 -18.39
N VAL A 198 24.40 30.24 -17.36
CA VAL A 198 24.15 30.79 -16.03
C VAL A 198 25.36 30.48 -15.18
#